data_36a0743d5c6caac373f93606eba932ea
#
_entry.id   36a0743d5c6caac373f93606eba932ea
#
_cell.length_a   1.000
_cell.length_b   1.000
_cell.length_c   1.000
_cell.angle_alpha   90.00
_cell.angle_beta   90.00
_cell.angle_gamma   90.00
#
_symmetry.space_group_name_H-M   'P 1'
#
loop_
_entity.id
_entity.type
_entity.pdbx_description
1 polymer ?
#
loop_
_entity_poly.entity_id
_entity_poly.type
_entity_poly.pdbx_seq_one_letter_code
_entity_poly.pdbx_strand_id
1 'polypeptide(L)'
;VTASGIDEDHDRPATPPEPRRRRQTFASVVSVIGELLITAGLVLGLFVVYSLWWTNVLADRASHQQGDKVRQHWATAAPGPKGPGELDTKDGIGFLHVPAMNNGDVLVKKGTGSDILNEGVAGYYTKPVKSALPQDKEGNFTLAAHRDGHGAKFHNIDKLKDGDPIVFETKDTWYVYKVFATLPQTSKYNVKVLDKVPAESGKHKAGRYITLTTCTPVYTSDYRYVVWGELVRTQKVDADRTPPAELR
;
A
#
# COMPACT_ATOMS: atom_id res chain seq x y z
N VAL A 1 -30.72 54.80 94.94
CA VAL A 1 -31.78 54.63 93.98
C VAL A 1 -31.20 54.03 92.72
N THR A 2 -31.35 52.78 92.60
CA THR A 2 -31.58 51.83 91.51
C THR A 2 -31.65 52.35 90.09
N ALA A 3 -31.00 51.65 89.18
CA ALA A 3 -31.61 51.10 87.95
C ALA A 3 -30.67 50.10 87.24
N SER A 4 -31.21 48.93 87.14
CA SER A 4 -30.78 47.74 86.39
C SER A 4 -30.82 48.04 84.89
N GLY A 5 -29.75 47.70 84.18
CA GLY A 5 -29.75 47.62 82.71
C GLY A 5 -29.53 46.20 82.28
N ILE A 6 -30.55 45.67 81.67
CA ILE A 6 -30.65 44.30 81.13
C ILE A 6 -29.92 44.30 79.77
N ASP A 7 -28.86 43.53 79.65
CA ASP A 7 -28.21 43.19 78.35
C ASP A 7 -29.08 42.12 77.64
N GLU A 8 -29.75 42.51 76.56
CA GLU A 8 -30.35 41.59 75.59
C GLU A 8 -29.30 41.16 74.59
N ASP A 9 -28.76 39.99 74.82
CA ASP A 9 -27.94 39.26 73.85
C ASP A 9 -28.84 38.74 72.74
N HIS A 10 -28.76 39.34 71.58
CA HIS A 10 -29.50 38.94 70.41
C HIS A 10 -28.95 37.65 69.83
N ASP A 11 -29.66 36.57 70.10
CA ASP A 11 -29.57 35.23 69.47
C ASP A 11 -29.75 35.38 67.94
N ARG A 12 -28.61 35.38 67.21
CA ARG A 12 -28.61 35.29 65.75
C ARG A 12 -28.71 33.83 65.35
N PRO A 13 -29.75 33.43 64.62
CA PRO A 13 -29.83 32.06 64.11
C PRO A 13 -28.68 31.76 63.17
N ALA A 14 -27.97 30.68 63.49
CA ALA A 14 -26.87 30.15 62.66
C ALA A 14 -27.42 29.78 61.26
N THR A 15 -26.87 30.38 60.23
CA THR A 15 -27.16 30.01 58.84
C THR A 15 -26.75 28.55 58.60
N PRO A 16 -27.64 27.74 58.00
CA PRO A 16 -27.32 26.34 57.72
C PRO A 16 -26.16 26.23 56.72
N PRO A 17 -25.22 25.30 56.90
CA PRO A 17 -24.09 25.12 55.98
C PRO A 17 -24.58 24.69 54.60
N GLU A 18 -24.23 25.48 53.60
CA GLU A 18 -24.49 25.15 52.18
C GLU A 18 -23.95 23.80 51.78
N PRO A 19 -24.61 23.10 50.83
CA PRO A 19 -24.25 21.74 50.42
C PRO A 19 -22.99 21.74 49.52
N ARG A 20 -21.82 21.99 50.09
CA ARG A 20 -20.53 21.92 49.40
C ARG A 20 -20.18 20.52 48.90
N ARG A 21 -20.75 19.47 49.46
CA ARG A 21 -20.42 18.07 49.17
C ARG A 21 -20.89 17.60 47.79
N ARG A 22 -22.00 18.11 47.28
CA ARG A 22 -22.59 17.67 46.01
C ARG A 22 -21.88 18.25 44.78
N ARG A 23 -21.28 19.43 44.90
CA ARG A 23 -20.46 20.03 43.81
C ARG A 23 -19.13 19.35 43.66
N GLN A 24 -18.51 18.89 44.75
CA GLN A 24 -17.20 18.18 44.71
C GLN A 24 -17.32 16.80 44.08
N THR A 25 -18.39 16.04 44.37
CA THR A 25 -18.65 14.74 43.72
C THR A 25 -18.92 14.87 42.23
N PHE A 26 -19.67 15.89 41.79
CA PHE A 26 -19.91 16.12 40.37
C PHE A 26 -18.62 16.50 39.63
N ALA A 27 -17.81 17.38 40.18
CA ALA A 27 -16.50 17.74 39.60
C ALA A 27 -15.56 16.55 39.49
N SER A 28 -15.53 15.69 40.52
CA SER A 28 -14.71 14.47 40.48
C SER A 28 -15.18 13.47 39.42
N VAL A 29 -16.50 13.28 39.25
CA VAL A 29 -17.04 12.40 38.20
C VAL A 29 -16.70 12.95 36.81
N VAL A 30 -16.87 14.26 36.59
CA VAL A 30 -16.49 14.90 35.31
C VAL A 30 -15.00 14.77 35.03
N SER A 31 -14.15 14.92 36.07
CA SER A 31 -12.70 14.74 35.93
C SER A 31 -12.32 13.32 35.53
N VAL A 32 -12.91 12.30 36.16
CA VAL A 32 -12.67 10.89 35.84
C VAL A 32 -13.13 10.57 34.42
N ILE A 33 -14.30 11.06 34.00
CA ILE A 33 -14.78 10.88 32.63
C ILE A 33 -13.84 11.56 31.63
N GLY A 34 -13.40 12.78 31.93
CA GLY A 34 -12.44 13.51 31.10
C GLY A 34 -11.11 12.75 30.93
N GLU A 35 -10.57 12.22 32.03
CA GLU A 35 -9.34 11.42 32.03
C GLU A 35 -9.49 10.12 31.23
N LEU A 36 -10.63 9.42 31.35
CA LEU A 36 -10.95 8.24 30.55
C LEU A 36 -11.06 8.57 29.06
N LEU A 37 -11.68 9.70 28.71
CA LEU A 37 -11.79 10.12 27.31
C LEU A 37 -10.42 10.51 26.72
N ILE A 38 -9.57 11.18 27.49
CA ILE A 38 -8.20 11.50 27.07
C ILE A 38 -7.41 10.22 26.86
N THR A 39 -7.48 9.28 27.78
CA THR A 39 -6.81 7.99 27.69
C THR A 39 -7.29 7.20 26.47
N ALA A 40 -8.61 7.12 26.29
CA ALA A 40 -9.20 6.45 25.12
C ALA A 40 -8.76 7.13 23.80
N GLY A 41 -8.75 8.45 23.75
CA GLY A 41 -8.26 9.22 22.61
C GLY A 41 -6.79 8.96 22.30
N LEU A 42 -5.95 8.90 23.33
CA LEU A 42 -4.53 8.57 23.18
C LEU A 42 -4.34 7.15 22.65
N VAL A 43 -5.04 6.16 23.20
CA VAL A 43 -4.98 4.76 22.75
C VAL A 43 -5.45 4.64 21.31
N LEU A 44 -6.55 5.29 20.93
CA LEU A 44 -7.03 5.32 19.54
C LEU A 44 -6.02 5.98 18.60
N GLY A 45 -5.43 7.10 19.00
CA GLY A 45 -4.38 7.77 18.23
C GLY A 45 -3.16 6.88 18.01
N LEU A 46 -2.67 6.21 19.05
CA LEU A 46 -1.58 5.25 18.95
C LEU A 46 -1.95 4.04 18.09
N PHE A 47 -3.19 3.56 18.19
CA PHE A 47 -3.68 2.47 17.34
C PHE A 47 -3.72 2.86 15.85
N VAL A 48 -4.15 4.09 15.54
CA VAL A 48 -4.13 4.60 14.16
C VAL A 48 -2.69 4.69 13.63
N VAL A 49 -1.77 5.26 14.41
CA VAL A 49 -0.34 5.32 14.03
C VAL A 49 0.23 3.92 13.83
N TYR A 50 -0.06 2.99 14.74
CA TYR A 50 0.34 1.59 14.61
C TYR A 50 -0.22 0.95 13.33
N SER A 51 -1.50 1.13 13.06
CA SER A 51 -2.17 0.51 11.92
C SER A 51 -1.67 1.04 10.57
N LEU A 52 -1.37 2.34 10.49
CA LEU A 52 -0.93 2.96 9.23
C LEU A 52 0.57 2.83 8.98
N TRP A 53 1.38 2.82 10.02
CA TRP A 53 2.83 2.82 9.88
C TRP A 53 3.49 1.46 10.12
N TRP A 54 3.14 0.79 11.21
CA TRP A 54 3.78 -0.46 11.59
C TRP A 54 3.47 -1.63 10.64
N THR A 55 2.24 -1.69 10.14
CA THR A 55 1.87 -2.69 9.13
C THR A 55 2.66 -2.52 7.83
N ASN A 56 2.96 -1.29 7.42
CA ASN A 56 3.82 -1.03 6.26
C ASN A 56 5.26 -1.50 6.51
N VAL A 57 5.82 -1.19 7.69
CA VAL A 57 7.19 -1.63 8.05
C VAL A 57 7.31 -3.15 8.06
N LEU A 58 6.31 -3.84 8.60
CA LEU A 58 6.32 -5.31 8.63
C LEU A 58 6.21 -5.91 7.22
N ALA A 59 5.30 -5.38 6.40
CA ALA A 59 5.13 -5.84 5.02
C ALA A 59 6.39 -5.58 4.20
N ASP A 60 7.04 -4.42 4.35
CA ASP A 60 8.28 -4.11 3.66
C ASP A 60 9.42 -5.06 4.08
N ARG A 61 9.57 -5.34 5.37
CA ARG A 61 10.57 -6.31 5.85
C ARG A 61 10.31 -7.72 5.30
N ALA A 62 9.05 -8.17 5.31
CA ALA A 62 8.68 -9.47 4.78
C ALA A 62 8.97 -9.56 3.27
N SER A 63 8.59 -8.53 2.52
CA SER A 63 8.83 -8.41 1.09
C SER A 63 10.34 -8.42 0.75
N HIS A 64 11.17 -7.67 1.49
CA HIS A 64 12.61 -7.65 1.31
C HIS A 64 13.23 -9.03 1.60
N GLN A 65 12.87 -9.69 2.71
CA GLN A 65 13.37 -11.02 3.04
C GLN A 65 13.00 -12.07 1.97
N GLN A 66 11.81 -11.99 1.41
CA GLN A 66 11.39 -12.86 0.30
C GLN A 66 12.17 -12.53 -0.98
N GLY A 67 12.34 -11.26 -1.28
CA GLY A 67 13.15 -10.80 -2.42
C GLY A 67 14.59 -11.29 -2.34
N ASP A 68 15.22 -11.21 -1.17
CA ASP A 68 16.58 -11.73 -0.94
C ASP A 68 16.68 -13.23 -1.21
N LYS A 69 15.67 -14.02 -0.80
CA LYS A 69 15.62 -15.46 -1.12
C LYS A 69 15.54 -15.71 -2.61
N VAL A 70 14.72 -14.94 -3.33
CA VAL A 70 14.64 -15.03 -4.81
C VAL A 70 16.00 -14.71 -5.45
N ARG A 71 16.66 -13.63 -5.03
CA ARG A 71 17.97 -13.25 -5.54
C ARG A 71 19.07 -14.29 -5.20
N GLN A 72 19.05 -14.84 -3.99
CA GLN A 72 19.96 -15.93 -3.60
C GLN A 72 19.72 -17.19 -4.42
N HIS A 73 18.45 -17.55 -4.67
CA HIS A 73 18.13 -18.68 -5.56
C HIS A 73 18.64 -18.43 -6.98
N TRP A 74 18.49 -17.23 -7.51
CA TRP A 74 19.04 -16.88 -8.83
C TRP A 74 20.57 -16.99 -8.90
N ALA A 75 21.25 -16.61 -7.83
CA ALA A 75 22.71 -16.69 -7.77
C ALA A 75 23.24 -18.13 -7.72
N THR A 76 22.48 -19.05 -7.12
CA THR A 76 22.91 -20.46 -6.94
C THR A 76 22.36 -21.42 -8.00
N ALA A 77 21.31 -21.03 -8.73
CA ALA A 77 20.68 -21.87 -9.74
C ALA A 77 21.57 -21.96 -10.98
N ALA A 78 21.78 -23.20 -11.47
CA ALA A 78 22.51 -23.46 -12.72
C ALA A 78 21.97 -22.58 -13.87
N PRO A 79 22.82 -22.23 -14.87
CA PRO A 79 22.37 -21.55 -16.07
C PRO A 79 21.22 -22.35 -16.70
N GLY A 80 20.06 -21.72 -16.84
CA GLY A 80 18.89 -22.34 -17.48
C GLY A 80 19.16 -22.64 -18.95
N PRO A 81 18.30 -23.44 -19.60
CA PRO A 81 18.39 -23.70 -21.04
C PRO A 81 18.39 -22.36 -21.79
N LYS A 82 19.07 -22.34 -22.96
CA LYS A 82 19.21 -21.12 -23.80
C LYS A 82 17.81 -20.60 -24.21
N GLY A 83 17.28 -19.67 -23.44
CA GLY A 83 15.98 -19.03 -23.64
C GLY A 83 15.55 -18.30 -22.37
N PRO A 84 14.51 -17.48 -22.41
CA PRO A 84 13.88 -16.97 -21.18
C PRO A 84 13.45 -18.17 -20.36
N GLY A 85 14.17 -18.44 -19.25
CA GLY A 85 13.94 -19.58 -18.38
C GLY A 85 12.52 -19.64 -17.89
N GLU A 86 12.04 -20.82 -17.53
CA GLU A 86 10.77 -20.98 -16.82
C GLU A 86 10.84 -20.13 -15.53
N LEU A 87 9.95 -19.16 -15.42
CA LEU A 87 9.93 -18.29 -14.25
C LEU A 87 9.54 -19.14 -13.04
N ASP A 88 10.44 -19.25 -12.07
CA ASP A 88 10.14 -19.93 -10.81
C ASP A 88 9.06 -19.16 -10.08
N THR A 89 7.88 -19.75 -9.98
CA THR A 89 6.69 -19.10 -9.43
C THR A 89 6.50 -19.34 -7.94
N LYS A 90 7.36 -20.15 -7.30
CA LYS A 90 7.17 -20.54 -5.91
C LYS A 90 7.39 -19.37 -4.95
N ASP A 91 8.49 -18.65 -5.13
CA ASP A 91 8.89 -17.55 -4.24
C ASP A 91 8.69 -16.18 -4.90
N GLY A 92 8.45 -16.12 -6.21
CA GLY A 92 8.25 -14.92 -7.02
C GLY A 92 8.80 -15.12 -8.42
N ILE A 93 8.36 -14.28 -9.35
CA ILE A 93 8.77 -14.36 -10.75
C ILE A 93 9.79 -13.31 -11.16
N GLY A 94 10.03 -12.32 -10.31
CA GLY A 94 10.93 -11.22 -10.60
C GLY A 94 10.60 -9.97 -9.82
N PHE A 95 11.25 -8.87 -10.20
CA PHE A 95 11.11 -7.58 -9.53
C PHE A 95 10.62 -6.51 -10.51
N LEU A 96 9.67 -5.73 -10.07
CA LEU A 96 9.18 -4.56 -10.78
C LEU A 96 9.88 -3.31 -10.25
N HIS A 97 10.45 -2.53 -11.14
CA HIS A 97 11.13 -1.26 -10.85
C HIS A 97 10.39 -0.15 -11.61
N VAL A 98 9.88 0.83 -10.89
CA VAL A 98 9.17 1.98 -11.46
C VAL A 98 9.70 3.26 -10.80
N PRO A 99 10.74 3.90 -11.37
CA PRO A 99 11.41 5.06 -10.74
C PRO A 99 10.45 6.18 -10.37
N ALA A 100 9.48 6.49 -11.21
CA ALA A 100 8.50 7.55 -10.96
C ALA A 100 7.63 7.30 -9.72
N MET A 101 7.47 6.05 -9.29
CA MET A 101 6.72 5.72 -8.08
C MET A 101 7.57 5.77 -6.80
N ASN A 102 8.90 5.80 -6.93
CA ASN A 102 9.83 5.78 -5.79
C ASN A 102 9.51 4.69 -4.75
N ASN A 103 9.21 3.48 -5.24
CA ASN A 103 8.72 2.36 -4.43
C ASN A 103 9.77 1.24 -4.25
N GLY A 104 11.01 1.47 -4.72
CA GLY A 104 12.09 0.47 -4.69
C GLY A 104 11.82 -0.74 -5.58
N ASP A 105 12.47 -1.83 -5.25
CA ASP A 105 12.29 -3.12 -5.92
C ASP A 105 11.01 -3.79 -5.40
N VAL A 106 10.06 -4.04 -6.27
CA VAL A 106 8.79 -4.67 -5.89
C VAL A 106 8.78 -6.12 -6.35
N LEU A 107 8.86 -7.05 -5.42
CA LEU A 107 8.73 -8.47 -5.73
C LEU A 107 7.36 -8.75 -6.36
N VAL A 108 7.34 -9.55 -7.43
CA VAL A 108 6.11 -9.95 -8.12
C VAL A 108 5.83 -11.43 -7.90
N LYS A 109 4.65 -11.74 -7.38
CA LYS A 109 4.18 -13.09 -7.07
C LYS A 109 2.94 -13.47 -7.89
N LYS A 110 2.59 -14.74 -7.86
CA LYS A 110 1.39 -15.27 -8.53
C LYS A 110 0.14 -14.99 -7.70
N GLY A 111 -0.87 -14.37 -8.31
CA GLY A 111 -2.17 -14.11 -7.69
C GLY A 111 -2.30 -12.68 -7.17
N THR A 112 -3.56 -12.24 -7.08
CA THR A 112 -3.94 -10.89 -6.65
C THR A 112 -4.90 -10.90 -5.47
N GLY A 113 -4.96 -12.01 -4.74
CA GLY A 113 -5.72 -12.11 -3.50
C GLY A 113 -5.05 -11.33 -2.36
N SER A 114 -5.83 -11.00 -1.34
CA SER A 114 -5.32 -10.28 -0.16
C SER A 114 -4.23 -11.07 0.59
N ASP A 115 -4.30 -12.39 0.56
CA ASP A 115 -3.27 -13.29 1.09
C ASP A 115 -1.88 -13.04 0.49
N ILE A 116 -1.83 -12.70 -0.80
CA ILE A 116 -0.59 -12.38 -1.52
C ILE A 116 -0.23 -10.89 -1.36
N LEU A 117 -1.17 -10.00 -1.68
CA LEU A 117 -0.87 -8.57 -1.72
C LEU A 117 -0.51 -7.99 -0.35
N ASN A 118 -1.06 -8.55 0.74
CA ASN A 118 -0.75 -8.13 2.11
C ASN A 118 0.70 -8.43 2.54
N GLU A 119 1.43 -9.24 1.77
CA GLU A 119 2.86 -9.47 1.99
C GLU A 119 3.74 -8.29 1.53
N GLY A 120 3.16 -7.19 1.02
CA GLY A 120 3.90 -6.03 0.51
C GLY A 120 4.54 -6.27 -0.85
N VAL A 121 3.88 -7.03 -1.69
CA VAL A 121 4.33 -7.41 -3.04
C VAL A 121 3.34 -6.94 -4.10
N ALA A 122 3.73 -7.01 -5.37
CA ALA A 122 2.77 -6.98 -6.47
C ALA A 122 2.38 -8.40 -6.88
N GLY A 123 1.15 -8.57 -7.31
CA GLY A 123 0.64 -9.84 -7.78
C GLY A 123 0.28 -9.79 -9.25
N TYR A 124 0.59 -10.84 -10.04
CA TYR A 124 0.06 -10.92 -11.39
C TYR A 124 -1.27 -11.67 -11.42
N TYR A 125 -2.17 -11.20 -12.29
CA TYR A 125 -3.52 -11.74 -12.37
C TYR A 125 -3.53 -13.17 -12.92
N THR A 126 -4.27 -14.04 -12.23
CA THR A 126 -4.61 -15.38 -12.68
C THR A 126 -6.11 -15.52 -12.98
N LYS A 127 -6.91 -14.64 -12.40
CA LYS A 127 -8.35 -14.47 -12.54
C LYS A 127 -8.70 -12.98 -12.37
N PRO A 128 -9.76 -12.45 -12.94
CA PRO A 128 -10.71 -13.07 -13.89
C PRO A 128 -10.10 -13.28 -15.29
N VAL A 129 -9.06 -12.53 -15.64
CA VAL A 129 -8.29 -12.66 -16.89
C VAL A 129 -6.90 -13.21 -16.55
N LYS A 130 -6.47 -14.23 -17.29
CA LYS A 130 -5.12 -14.76 -17.12
C LYS A 130 -4.11 -13.80 -17.73
N SER A 131 -3.22 -13.28 -16.90
CA SER A 131 -2.08 -12.47 -17.33
C SER A 131 -1.19 -13.23 -18.31
N ALA A 132 -0.71 -12.56 -19.34
CA ALA A 132 0.50 -12.99 -20.03
C ALA A 132 1.70 -12.83 -19.08
N LEU A 133 2.79 -13.52 -19.39
CA LEU A 133 4.06 -13.35 -18.69
C LEU A 133 5.04 -12.52 -19.56
N PRO A 134 6.05 -11.89 -18.95
CA PRO A 134 6.96 -10.99 -19.68
C PRO A 134 7.67 -11.64 -20.87
N GLN A 135 7.93 -12.96 -20.83
CA GLN A 135 8.58 -13.71 -21.89
C GLN A 135 7.65 -14.10 -23.04
N ASP A 136 6.34 -13.96 -22.88
CA ASP A 136 5.38 -14.33 -23.93
C ASP A 136 5.57 -13.45 -25.17
N LYS A 137 5.31 -14.01 -26.34
CA LYS A 137 5.49 -13.32 -27.62
C LYS A 137 4.56 -12.12 -27.75
N GLU A 138 3.38 -12.19 -27.16
CA GLU A 138 2.35 -11.15 -27.15
C GLU A 138 1.41 -11.32 -25.96
N GLY A 139 0.76 -10.26 -25.54
CA GLY A 139 -0.21 -10.24 -24.47
C GLY A 139 -0.01 -9.09 -23.51
N ASN A 140 -0.72 -9.14 -22.40
CA ASN A 140 -0.73 -8.11 -21.39
C ASN A 140 -0.28 -8.71 -20.05
N PHE A 141 0.87 -8.30 -19.56
CA PHE A 141 1.38 -8.66 -18.25
C PHE A 141 0.70 -7.77 -17.20
N THR A 142 -0.30 -8.30 -16.51
CA THR A 142 -1.20 -7.53 -15.65
C THR A 142 -0.87 -7.73 -14.18
N LEU A 143 -0.65 -6.61 -13.48
CA LEU A 143 -0.21 -6.56 -12.10
C LEU A 143 -1.15 -5.74 -11.23
N ALA A 144 -1.31 -6.17 -9.98
CA ALA A 144 -1.95 -5.40 -8.93
C ALA A 144 -1.05 -5.28 -7.70
N ALA A 145 -1.15 -4.16 -7.00
CA ALA A 145 -0.60 -4.00 -5.66
C ALA A 145 -1.45 -3.02 -4.86
N HIS A 146 -1.28 -3.02 -3.54
CA HIS A 146 -1.96 -2.07 -2.67
C HIS A 146 -1.53 -0.63 -2.94
N ARG A 147 -2.50 0.29 -2.86
CA ARG A 147 -2.25 1.72 -2.85
C ARG A 147 -1.98 2.25 -1.44
N ASP A 148 -2.57 1.60 -0.44
CA ASP A 148 -2.53 1.98 0.96
C ASP A 148 -2.33 0.74 1.84
N GLY A 149 -1.60 0.89 2.94
CA GLY A 149 -1.29 -0.20 3.85
C GLY A 149 -0.43 -1.30 3.22
N HIS A 150 0.01 -2.25 4.01
CA HIS A 150 0.75 -3.43 3.56
C HIS A 150 1.90 -3.12 2.58
N GLY A 151 2.71 -2.08 2.88
CA GLY A 151 3.82 -1.63 2.04
C GLY A 151 3.43 -0.76 0.86
N ALA A 152 2.13 -0.59 0.55
CA ALA A 152 1.56 0.36 -0.41
C ALA A 152 2.35 0.52 -1.72
N LYS A 153 2.75 -0.61 -2.33
CA LYS A 153 3.71 -0.64 -3.45
C LYS A 153 3.28 0.20 -4.66
N PHE A 154 1.98 0.44 -4.84
CA PHE A 154 1.46 1.30 -5.92
C PHE A 154 0.86 2.61 -5.40
N HIS A 155 1.33 3.10 -4.25
CA HIS A 155 0.85 4.35 -3.66
C HIS A 155 0.93 5.54 -4.65
N ASN A 156 2.09 5.69 -5.28
CA ASN A 156 2.40 6.80 -6.18
C ASN A 156 2.11 6.50 -7.67
N ILE A 157 1.21 5.58 -7.99
CA ILE A 157 0.88 5.22 -9.38
C ILE A 157 0.42 6.44 -10.21
N ASP A 158 -0.18 7.42 -9.57
CA ASP A 158 -0.64 8.67 -10.17
C ASP A 158 0.50 9.62 -10.59
N LYS A 159 1.74 9.34 -10.21
CA LYS A 159 2.92 10.08 -10.66
C LYS A 159 3.40 9.66 -12.05
N LEU A 160 3.00 8.48 -12.51
CA LEU A 160 3.37 7.96 -13.82
C LEU A 160 2.81 8.82 -14.96
N LYS A 161 3.67 9.10 -15.92
CA LYS A 161 3.36 9.89 -17.12
C LYS A 161 3.77 9.11 -18.37
N ASP A 162 3.24 9.52 -19.51
CA ASP A 162 3.64 8.97 -20.81
C ASP A 162 5.15 9.06 -21.01
N GLY A 163 5.74 7.95 -21.44
CA GLY A 163 7.17 7.78 -21.63
C GLY A 163 7.95 7.31 -20.40
N ASP A 164 7.37 7.34 -19.21
CA ASP A 164 8.03 6.84 -18.00
C ASP A 164 8.35 5.35 -18.10
N PRO A 165 9.53 4.91 -17.62
CA PRO A 165 9.92 3.53 -17.67
C PRO A 165 9.22 2.69 -16.59
N ILE A 166 8.81 1.50 -17.00
CA ILE A 166 8.43 0.39 -16.13
C ILE A 166 9.39 -0.76 -16.50
N VAL A 167 10.23 -1.18 -15.58
CA VAL A 167 11.21 -2.21 -15.83
C VAL A 167 10.88 -3.46 -15.01
N PHE A 168 10.83 -4.61 -15.67
CA PHE A 168 10.64 -5.88 -15.00
C PHE A 168 11.93 -6.72 -15.10
N GLU A 169 12.47 -7.07 -13.94
CA GLU A 169 13.70 -7.86 -13.79
C GLU A 169 13.33 -9.33 -13.56
N THR A 170 13.93 -10.21 -14.35
CA THR A 170 13.92 -11.66 -14.11
C THR A 170 15.34 -12.17 -13.86
N LYS A 171 15.49 -13.46 -13.65
CA LYS A 171 16.82 -14.08 -13.52
C LYS A 171 17.75 -13.72 -14.68
N ASP A 172 17.25 -13.78 -15.93
CA ASP A 172 18.07 -13.75 -17.12
C ASP A 172 17.81 -12.56 -18.05
N THR A 173 16.73 -11.79 -17.81
CA THR A 173 16.28 -10.76 -18.75
C THR A 173 15.63 -9.58 -18.01
N TRP A 174 16.01 -8.38 -18.43
CA TRP A 174 15.32 -7.14 -18.15
C TRP A 174 14.31 -6.85 -19.26
N TYR A 175 13.07 -6.57 -18.91
CA TYR A 175 11.99 -6.16 -19.81
C TYR A 175 11.70 -4.68 -19.55
N VAL A 176 11.95 -3.84 -20.54
CA VAL A 176 11.77 -2.39 -20.43
C VAL A 176 10.49 -2.00 -21.18
N TYR A 177 9.52 -1.55 -20.42
CA TYR A 177 8.28 -0.99 -20.92
C TYR A 177 8.30 0.52 -20.78
N LYS A 178 7.52 1.21 -21.61
CA LYS A 178 7.23 2.63 -21.43
C LYS A 178 5.74 2.85 -21.31
N VAL A 179 5.35 3.69 -20.37
CA VAL A 179 3.96 4.13 -20.21
C VAL A 179 3.49 4.81 -21.47
N PHE A 180 2.27 4.52 -21.93
CA PHE A 180 1.65 5.18 -23.06
C PHE A 180 0.21 5.62 -22.80
N ALA A 181 -0.42 5.17 -21.72
CA ALA A 181 -1.77 5.59 -21.34
C ALA A 181 -2.01 5.38 -19.84
N THR A 182 -2.87 6.21 -19.29
CA THR A 182 -3.35 6.11 -17.91
C THR A 182 -4.87 6.28 -17.87
N LEU A 183 -5.51 5.59 -16.93
CA LEU A 183 -6.94 5.74 -16.63
C LEU A 183 -7.07 5.97 -15.12
N PRO A 184 -7.21 7.25 -14.68
CA PRO A 184 -7.18 7.61 -13.26
C PRO A 184 -8.29 6.99 -12.42
N GLN A 185 -9.43 6.68 -13.06
CA GLN A 185 -10.56 6.09 -12.37
C GLN A 185 -11.40 5.22 -13.30
N THR A 186 -11.63 3.97 -12.89
CA THR A 186 -12.58 3.07 -13.53
C THR A 186 -13.24 2.18 -12.48
N SER A 187 -14.35 1.53 -12.84
CA SER A 187 -15.03 0.59 -11.94
C SER A 187 -14.09 -0.55 -11.54
N LYS A 188 -14.16 -0.98 -10.27
CA LYS A 188 -13.46 -2.18 -9.80
C LYS A 188 -13.88 -3.47 -10.52
N TYR A 189 -15.01 -3.45 -11.23
CA TYR A 189 -15.53 -4.57 -12.02
C TYR A 189 -15.15 -4.47 -13.51
N ASN A 190 -14.44 -3.42 -13.91
CA ASN A 190 -13.98 -3.26 -15.29
C ASN A 190 -12.77 -4.17 -15.56
N VAL A 191 -13.04 -5.40 -15.95
CA VAL A 191 -12.01 -6.39 -16.29
C VAL A 191 -11.37 -6.16 -17.66
N LYS A 192 -11.99 -5.35 -18.54
CA LYS A 192 -11.47 -5.07 -19.90
C LYS A 192 -10.11 -4.37 -19.88
N VAL A 193 -9.79 -3.65 -18.79
CA VAL A 193 -8.47 -3.03 -18.60
C VAL A 193 -7.34 -4.06 -18.56
N LEU A 194 -7.64 -5.34 -18.30
CA LEU A 194 -6.70 -6.46 -18.23
C LEU A 194 -6.62 -7.29 -19.51
N ASP A 195 -7.42 -6.94 -20.54
CA ASP A 195 -7.46 -7.71 -21.77
C ASP A 195 -6.08 -7.85 -22.42
N LYS A 196 -5.89 -8.96 -23.17
CA LYS A 196 -4.64 -9.24 -23.91
C LYS A 196 -4.22 -8.07 -24.80
N VAL A 197 -5.19 -7.40 -25.43
CA VAL A 197 -5.05 -6.11 -26.11
C VAL A 197 -5.92 -5.13 -25.37
N PRO A 198 -5.33 -4.19 -24.60
CA PRO A 198 -6.08 -3.29 -23.73
C PRO A 198 -6.73 -2.17 -24.54
N ALA A 199 -7.88 -2.44 -25.17
CA ALA A 199 -8.56 -1.51 -26.08
C ALA A 199 -8.89 -0.17 -25.43
N GLU A 200 -9.21 -0.14 -24.15
CA GLU A 200 -9.47 1.11 -23.39
C GLU A 200 -8.24 2.04 -23.28
N SER A 201 -7.05 1.51 -23.52
CA SER A 201 -5.81 2.30 -23.59
C SER A 201 -5.57 2.93 -24.97
N GLY A 202 -6.47 2.68 -25.94
CA GLY A 202 -6.31 3.10 -27.34
C GLY A 202 -5.52 2.10 -28.20
N LYS A 203 -5.10 0.96 -27.66
CA LYS A 203 -4.42 -0.10 -28.42
C LYS A 203 -5.44 -1.09 -29.00
N HIS A 204 -5.26 -1.43 -30.29
CA HIS A 204 -6.15 -2.33 -31.03
C HIS A 204 -5.39 -3.45 -31.75
N LYS A 205 -4.08 -3.55 -31.56
CA LYS A 205 -3.22 -4.55 -32.20
C LYS A 205 -2.57 -5.44 -31.14
N ALA A 206 -2.28 -6.67 -31.49
CA ALA A 206 -1.46 -7.54 -30.65
C ALA A 206 -0.08 -6.90 -30.42
N GLY A 207 0.40 -6.98 -29.19
CA GLY A 207 1.65 -6.41 -28.75
C GLY A 207 2.07 -7.03 -27.42
N ARG A 208 3.13 -6.49 -26.83
CA ARG A 208 3.60 -6.90 -25.50
C ARG A 208 3.36 -5.75 -24.54
N TYR A 209 2.31 -5.86 -23.79
CA TYR A 209 1.83 -4.82 -22.88
C TYR A 209 2.09 -5.18 -21.42
N ILE A 210 2.13 -4.17 -20.58
CA ILE A 210 2.04 -4.29 -19.13
C ILE A 210 0.91 -3.41 -18.62
N THR A 211 0.18 -3.89 -17.62
CA THR A 211 -0.87 -3.12 -16.94
C THR A 211 -0.61 -3.13 -15.44
N LEU A 212 -0.56 -1.96 -14.85
CA LEU A 212 -0.50 -1.78 -13.39
C LEU A 212 -1.87 -1.31 -12.91
N THR A 213 -2.40 -1.96 -11.88
CA THR A 213 -3.70 -1.61 -11.28
C THR A 213 -3.60 -1.46 -9.78
N THR A 214 -4.32 -0.48 -9.24
CA THR A 214 -4.46 -0.29 -7.79
C THR A 214 -5.79 0.36 -7.44
N CYS A 215 -6.09 0.45 -6.15
CA CYS A 215 -7.29 1.13 -5.66
C CYS A 215 -7.19 2.65 -5.83
N THR A 216 -8.33 3.32 -5.98
CA THR A 216 -8.45 4.78 -6.01
C THR A 216 -9.85 5.22 -5.55
N PRO A 217 -10.03 6.39 -4.92
CA PRO A 217 -9.00 7.28 -4.34
C PRO A 217 -8.14 6.60 -3.26
N VAL A 218 -7.06 7.27 -2.83
CA VAL A 218 -6.22 6.84 -1.69
C VAL A 218 -7.11 6.61 -0.47
N TYR A 219 -6.85 5.53 0.29
CA TYR A 219 -7.63 5.06 1.46
C TYR A 219 -9.04 4.56 1.15
N THR A 220 -9.34 4.28 -0.12
CA THR A 220 -10.60 3.63 -0.52
C THR A 220 -10.36 2.45 -1.45
N SER A 221 -11.39 1.64 -1.67
CA SER A 221 -11.35 0.54 -2.64
C SER A 221 -12.48 0.61 -3.68
N ASP A 222 -13.05 1.81 -3.87
CA ASP A 222 -14.27 2.00 -4.67
C ASP A 222 -14.02 1.81 -6.17
N TYR A 223 -12.89 2.37 -6.63
CA TYR A 223 -12.50 2.37 -8.04
C TYR A 223 -11.10 1.79 -8.22
N ARG A 224 -10.65 1.76 -9.49
CA ARG A 224 -9.28 1.37 -9.86
C ARG A 224 -8.61 2.47 -10.66
N TYR A 225 -7.33 2.68 -10.36
CA TYR A 225 -6.39 3.43 -11.18
C TYR A 225 -5.64 2.44 -12.05
N VAL A 226 -5.48 2.74 -13.32
CA VAL A 226 -4.84 1.84 -14.29
C VAL A 226 -3.76 2.60 -15.07
N VAL A 227 -2.61 1.97 -15.25
CA VAL A 227 -1.53 2.47 -16.12
C VAL A 227 -1.16 1.36 -17.10
N TRP A 228 -1.02 1.71 -18.37
CA TRP A 228 -0.58 0.80 -19.41
C TRP A 228 0.78 1.20 -19.96
N GLY A 229 1.64 0.20 -20.14
CA GLY A 229 2.93 0.31 -20.80
C GLY A 229 3.06 -0.68 -21.96
N GLU A 230 3.92 -0.36 -22.91
CA GLU A 230 4.29 -1.22 -24.04
C GLU A 230 5.76 -1.57 -23.97
N LEU A 231 6.11 -2.83 -24.24
CA LEU A 231 7.49 -3.28 -24.26
C LEU A 231 8.25 -2.60 -25.41
N VAL A 232 9.32 -1.89 -25.05
CA VAL A 232 10.16 -1.20 -26.04
C VAL A 232 11.45 -1.98 -26.35
N ARG A 233 11.98 -2.72 -25.36
CA ARG A 233 13.16 -3.54 -25.54
C ARG A 233 13.34 -4.56 -24.41
N THR A 234 14.20 -5.53 -24.66
CA THR A 234 14.71 -6.45 -23.65
C THR A 234 16.23 -6.34 -23.58
N GLN A 235 16.80 -6.60 -22.41
CA GLN A 235 18.24 -6.64 -22.18
C GLN A 235 18.56 -7.92 -21.39
N LYS A 236 19.58 -8.66 -21.81
CA LYS A 236 20.05 -9.80 -21.00
C LYS A 236 20.69 -9.29 -19.72
N VAL A 237 20.47 -10.03 -18.65
CA VAL A 237 21.16 -9.79 -17.39
C VAL A 237 22.61 -10.27 -17.54
N ASP A 238 23.56 -9.39 -17.23
CA ASP A 238 24.98 -9.72 -17.18
C ASP A 238 25.37 -10.28 -15.79
N ALA A 239 26.64 -10.68 -15.63
CA ALA A 239 27.14 -11.27 -14.38
C ALA A 239 26.99 -10.31 -13.17
N ASP A 240 27.12 -9.01 -13.40
CA ASP A 240 27.05 -7.97 -12.38
C ASP A 240 25.62 -7.46 -12.18
N ARG A 241 24.65 -8.01 -12.93
CA ARG A 241 23.24 -7.57 -12.95
C ARG A 241 23.09 -6.08 -13.20
N THR A 242 23.90 -5.55 -14.12
CA THR A 242 23.91 -4.11 -14.44
C THR A 242 22.51 -3.65 -14.85
N PRO A 243 21.92 -2.69 -14.11
CA PRO A 243 20.59 -2.19 -14.43
C PRO A 243 20.55 -1.50 -15.80
N PRO A 244 19.42 -1.58 -16.51
CA PRO A 244 19.20 -0.79 -17.72
C PRO A 244 19.34 0.72 -17.46
N ALA A 245 19.60 1.48 -18.54
CA ALA A 245 19.79 2.93 -18.45
C ALA A 245 18.60 3.66 -17.80
N GLU A 246 17.42 3.12 -17.93
CA GLU A 246 16.17 3.65 -17.36
C GLU A 246 16.11 3.60 -15.83
N LEU A 247 17.02 2.85 -15.21
CA LEU A 247 17.11 2.72 -13.73
C LEU A 247 18.37 3.42 -13.16
N ARG A 248 19.13 4.13 -13.99
CA ARG A 248 20.39 4.82 -13.61
C ARG A 248 20.25 6.32 -13.57
#